data_0f19e579307d8de672ab9e3517b30913
#
_entry.id   0f19e579307d8de672ab9e3517b30913
#
_cell.length_a   1.000
_cell.length_b   1.000
_cell.length_c   1.000
_cell.angle_alpha   90.00
_cell.angle_beta   90.00
_cell.angle_gamma   90.00
#
_symmetry.space_group_name_H-M   'P 1'
#
loop_
_entity.id
_entity.type
_entity.pdbx_description
1 polymer ?
#
loop_
_entity_poly.entity_id
_entity_poly.type
_entity_poly.pdbx_seq_one_letter_code
_entity_poly.pdbx_strand_id
1 'polypeptide(L)'
;MSTSGYKNHSRNGGWNKGSFNQSDVPYTLMHDRDIQFLVDKLDVDESNATASIKNISETFTRTQSVPESNALFFSRCATKAKTLNGYNSQTNITDFTEENVFSKLKGFIGAGKLRRYKAQGALIMYVRSEIMDLLERSKELQRKVELTQIAEGGMGIETRVTAIDGVPIFEVIDDEVFYDSFNFESDEGGFVPSETAKKINVLVASPLTTKFVPKLSSIYYFEPGAHTEGDAYLYQNRAFSDVFTFPNGKDNKIDSLYVDIEE
;
A
#
# COMPACT_ATOMS: atom_id res chain seq x y z
N MET A 1 -10.65 -22.02 4.95
CA MET A 1 -10.81 -23.48 4.68
C MET A 1 -9.51 -24.21 5.02
N SER A 2 -9.56 -25.28 5.77
CA SER A 2 -8.42 -26.16 6.06
C SER A 2 -8.79 -27.61 5.79
N THR A 3 -7.81 -28.41 5.38
CA THR A 3 -8.00 -29.82 5.04
C THR A 3 -6.99 -30.68 5.82
N SER A 4 -7.37 -31.90 6.15
CA SER A 4 -6.44 -32.91 6.68
C SER A 4 -5.43 -33.32 5.61
N GLY A 5 -4.23 -33.76 6.03
CA GLY A 5 -3.22 -34.31 5.16
C GLY A 5 -3.46 -35.78 4.78
N TYR A 6 -2.56 -36.32 3.97
CA TYR A 6 -2.55 -37.74 3.64
C TYR A 6 -2.26 -38.61 4.85
N LYS A 7 -2.88 -39.77 4.89
CA LYS A 7 -2.58 -40.84 5.83
C LYS A 7 -1.98 -42.06 5.09
N ASN A 8 -1.20 -42.87 5.79
CA ASN A 8 -0.64 -44.06 5.18
C ASN A 8 -1.75 -45.02 4.69
N HIS A 9 -1.60 -45.53 3.49
CA HIS A 9 -2.54 -46.47 2.90
C HIS A 9 -2.39 -47.87 3.54
N SER A 10 -3.53 -48.47 3.91
CA SER A 10 -3.61 -49.85 4.35
C SER A 10 -4.18 -50.71 3.22
N ARG A 11 -3.47 -51.77 2.84
CA ARG A 11 -3.89 -52.65 1.74
C ARG A 11 -5.28 -53.25 1.94
N ASN A 12 -5.69 -53.45 3.19
CA ASN A 12 -6.97 -54.11 3.53
C ASN A 12 -7.98 -53.14 4.19
N GLY A 13 -7.62 -51.86 4.38
CA GLY A 13 -8.39 -50.90 5.15
C GLY A 13 -9.23 -49.92 4.33
N GLY A 14 -9.22 -50.02 3.00
CA GLY A 14 -9.91 -49.10 2.10
C GLY A 14 -9.32 -47.68 2.09
N TRP A 15 -10.11 -46.68 1.70
CA TRP A 15 -9.68 -45.29 1.62
C TRP A 15 -9.74 -44.58 2.99
N ASN A 16 -8.65 -43.88 3.31
CA ASN A 16 -8.60 -43.07 4.51
C ASN A 16 -9.55 -41.86 4.36
N LYS A 17 -10.45 -41.67 5.31
CA LYS A 17 -11.34 -40.50 5.34
C LYS A 17 -10.54 -39.27 5.80
N GLY A 18 -10.57 -38.22 4.98
CA GLY A 18 -10.09 -36.88 5.32
C GLY A 18 -11.20 -36.06 5.98
N SER A 19 -10.80 -35.01 6.66
CA SER A 19 -11.69 -33.97 7.18
C SER A 19 -11.33 -32.64 6.54
N PHE A 20 -12.34 -31.80 6.33
CA PHE A 20 -12.17 -30.40 5.97
C PHE A 20 -12.97 -29.51 6.93
N ASN A 21 -12.45 -28.36 7.17
CA ASN A 21 -13.14 -27.33 7.95
C ASN A 21 -13.22 -26.05 7.10
N GLN A 22 -14.42 -25.49 7.02
CA GLN A 22 -14.70 -24.23 6.35
C GLN A 22 -15.36 -23.31 7.37
N SER A 23 -14.81 -22.11 7.48
CA SER A 23 -15.41 -21.02 8.25
C SER A 23 -15.39 -19.76 7.40
N ASP A 24 -16.46 -19.00 7.45
CA ASP A 24 -16.57 -17.69 6.84
C ASP A 24 -16.21 -16.63 7.87
N VAL A 25 -15.34 -15.71 7.48
CA VAL A 25 -14.94 -14.56 8.31
C VAL A 25 -15.49 -13.32 7.63
N PRO A 26 -16.42 -12.60 8.26
CA PRO A 26 -16.91 -11.35 7.69
C PRO A 26 -15.83 -10.27 7.78
N TYR A 27 -15.66 -9.51 6.70
CA TYR A 27 -14.82 -8.33 6.64
C TYR A 27 -15.72 -7.11 6.44
N THR A 28 -15.68 -6.18 7.38
CA THR A 28 -16.49 -4.97 7.35
C THR A 28 -15.64 -3.80 6.85
N LEU A 29 -16.10 -3.12 5.81
CA LEU A 29 -15.49 -1.88 5.35
C LEU A 29 -15.89 -0.77 6.31
N MET A 30 -14.96 0.13 6.62
CA MET A 30 -15.17 1.22 7.57
C MET A 30 -14.83 2.60 7.01
N HIS A 31 -14.18 2.68 5.86
CA HIS A 31 -13.72 3.93 5.28
C HIS A 31 -14.73 4.41 4.22
N ASP A 32 -15.73 5.19 4.63
CA ASP A 32 -16.77 5.82 3.79
C ASP A 32 -16.55 7.33 3.79
N ARG A 33 -16.22 7.88 2.62
CA ARG A 33 -15.82 9.29 2.46
C ARG A 33 -16.62 9.92 1.35
N ASP A 34 -17.04 11.16 1.57
CA ASP A 34 -17.69 11.95 0.55
C ASP A 34 -17.22 13.40 0.57
N ILE A 35 -17.42 14.08 -0.54
CA ILE A 35 -17.18 15.50 -0.70
C ILE A 35 -18.09 16.07 -1.77
N GLN A 36 -18.42 17.36 -1.57
CA GLN A 36 -19.19 18.15 -2.51
C GLN A 36 -18.47 19.46 -2.80
N PHE A 37 -18.39 19.84 -4.07
CA PHE A 37 -17.95 21.16 -4.51
C PHE A 37 -19.08 21.85 -5.23
N LEU A 38 -19.37 23.06 -4.81
CA LEU A 38 -20.33 23.96 -5.44
C LEU A 38 -19.56 25.16 -6.01
N VAL A 39 -19.69 25.40 -7.31
CA VAL A 39 -18.96 26.47 -7.99
C VAL A 39 -19.94 27.36 -8.72
N ASP A 40 -19.98 28.63 -8.34
CA ASP A 40 -20.86 29.60 -8.96
C ASP A 40 -20.55 29.75 -10.46
N LYS A 41 -21.59 29.93 -11.26
CA LYS A 41 -21.46 30.06 -12.71
C LYS A 41 -20.65 31.30 -13.09
N LEU A 42 -20.78 32.39 -12.33
CA LEU A 42 -20.04 33.64 -12.56
C LEU A 42 -18.54 33.43 -12.29
N ASP A 43 -18.18 32.68 -11.24
CA ASP A 43 -16.79 32.40 -10.90
C ASP A 43 -16.10 31.60 -12.02
N VAL A 44 -16.82 30.69 -12.68
CA VAL A 44 -16.27 29.94 -13.83
C VAL A 44 -16.01 30.88 -15.02
N ASP A 45 -16.91 31.84 -15.26
CA ASP A 45 -16.82 32.78 -16.38
C ASP A 45 -15.71 33.82 -16.12
N GLU A 46 -15.69 34.42 -14.94
CA GLU A 46 -14.71 35.44 -14.52
C GLU A 46 -13.29 34.87 -14.38
N SER A 47 -13.14 33.61 -13.98
CA SER A 47 -11.84 32.94 -13.88
C SER A 47 -11.30 32.39 -15.20
N ASN A 48 -11.98 32.67 -16.32
CA ASN A 48 -11.60 32.14 -17.65
C ASN A 48 -11.58 30.59 -17.67
N ALA A 49 -12.59 29.97 -17.03
CA ALA A 49 -12.76 28.54 -16.83
C ALA A 49 -11.65 27.86 -15.96
N THR A 50 -10.83 28.62 -15.25
CA THR A 50 -9.84 28.06 -14.31
C THR A 50 -10.54 27.37 -13.13
N ALA A 51 -11.63 27.97 -12.62
CA ALA A 51 -12.49 27.40 -11.59
C ALA A 51 -13.49 26.36 -12.12
N SER A 52 -13.24 25.77 -13.29
CA SER A 52 -14.14 24.75 -13.82
C SER A 52 -14.16 23.50 -12.94
N ILE A 53 -15.29 22.84 -12.86
CA ILE A 53 -15.49 21.59 -12.10
C ILE A 53 -14.46 20.53 -12.52
N LYS A 54 -14.08 20.48 -13.79
CA LYS A 54 -13.06 19.56 -14.27
C LYS A 54 -11.72 19.80 -13.57
N ASN A 55 -11.25 21.03 -13.54
CA ASN A 55 -9.98 21.38 -12.91
C ASN A 55 -10.02 21.13 -11.39
N ILE A 56 -11.15 21.44 -10.75
CA ILE A 56 -11.35 21.20 -9.31
C ILE A 56 -11.33 19.69 -9.03
N SER A 57 -12.05 18.88 -9.81
CA SER A 57 -12.11 17.43 -9.60
C SER A 57 -10.77 16.73 -9.86
N GLU A 58 -10.02 17.17 -10.88
CA GLU A 58 -8.69 16.64 -11.17
C GLU A 58 -7.70 17.01 -10.06
N THR A 59 -7.75 18.26 -9.57
CA THR A 59 -6.92 18.72 -8.47
C THR A 59 -7.25 17.96 -7.18
N PHE A 60 -8.52 17.83 -6.82
CA PHE A 60 -8.97 17.06 -5.67
C PHE A 60 -8.50 15.61 -5.75
N THR A 61 -8.68 14.96 -6.88
CA THR A 61 -8.26 13.56 -7.05
C THR A 61 -6.76 13.40 -6.82
N ARG A 62 -5.96 14.29 -7.40
CA ARG A 62 -4.50 14.23 -7.32
C ARG A 62 -3.96 14.59 -5.92
N THR A 63 -4.53 15.61 -5.29
CA THR A 63 -3.98 16.19 -4.05
C THR A 63 -4.60 15.63 -2.77
N GLN A 64 -5.79 15.04 -2.86
CA GLN A 64 -6.51 14.55 -1.69
C GLN A 64 -6.87 13.06 -1.80
N SER A 65 -7.65 12.67 -2.80
CA SER A 65 -8.23 11.33 -2.88
C SER A 65 -7.18 10.22 -3.06
N VAL A 66 -6.18 10.42 -3.93
CA VAL A 66 -5.11 9.44 -4.16
C VAL A 66 -4.17 9.35 -2.94
N PRO A 67 -3.66 10.46 -2.37
CA PRO A 67 -2.87 10.41 -1.14
C PRO A 67 -3.61 9.78 0.04
N GLU A 68 -4.91 10.10 0.25
CA GLU A 68 -5.71 9.48 1.30
C GLU A 68 -5.83 7.97 1.13
N SER A 69 -6.04 7.50 -0.09
CA SER A 69 -6.08 6.06 -0.41
C SER A 69 -4.74 5.36 -0.12
N ASN A 70 -3.62 6.03 -0.40
CA ASN A 70 -2.29 5.53 -0.09
C ASN A 70 -2.06 5.48 1.43
N ALA A 71 -2.41 6.56 2.14
CA ALA A 71 -2.32 6.63 3.60
C ALA A 71 -3.17 5.52 4.27
N LEU A 72 -4.38 5.28 3.76
CA LEU A 72 -5.23 4.17 4.21
C LEU A 72 -4.54 2.82 3.99
N PHE A 73 -3.98 2.59 2.81
CA PHE A 73 -3.30 1.33 2.49
C PHE A 73 -2.12 1.09 3.43
N PHE A 74 -1.23 2.07 3.58
CA PHE A 74 -0.03 1.92 4.40
C PHE A 74 -0.36 1.76 5.88
N SER A 75 -1.26 2.57 6.42
CA SER A 75 -1.64 2.49 7.84
C SER A 75 -2.35 1.19 8.19
N ARG A 76 -3.26 0.69 7.35
CA ARG A 76 -3.94 -0.59 7.57
C ARG A 76 -2.95 -1.77 7.53
N CYS A 77 -2.03 -1.77 6.57
CA CYS A 77 -0.98 -2.77 6.48
C CYS A 77 -0.05 -2.72 7.71
N ALA A 78 0.42 -1.53 8.09
CA ALA A 78 1.31 -1.36 9.22
C ALA A 78 0.64 -1.75 10.53
N THR A 79 -0.58 -1.29 10.79
CA THR A 79 -1.37 -1.67 11.98
C THR A 79 -1.52 -3.18 12.05
N LYS A 80 -1.79 -3.84 10.93
CA LYS A 80 -1.92 -5.29 10.90
C LYS A 80 -0.58 -5.99 11.16
N ALA A 81 0.50 -5.57 10.52
CA ALA A 81 1.82 -6.14 10.71
C ALA A 81 2.32 -6.00 12.16
N LYS A 82 2.07 -4.87 12.82
CA LYS A 82 2.39 -4.63 14.22
C LYS A 82 1.80 -5.68 15.16
N THR A 83 0.62 -6.22 14.86
CA THR A 83 -0.02 -7.28 15.67
C THR A 83 0.62 -8.65 15.48
N LEU A 84 1.52 -8.81 14.51
CA LEU A 84 2.11 -10.09 14.13
C LEU A 84 3.52 -10.23 14.70
N ASN A 85 3.73 -11.20 15.59
CA ASN A 85 5.05 -11.45 16.15
C ASN A 85 6.07 -11.93 15.10
N GLY A 86 7.22 -11.26 15.02
CA GLY A 86 8.27 -11.55 14.04
C GLY A 86 8.02 -10.99 12.63
N TYR A 87 7.03 -10.10 12.48
CA TYR A 87 6.71 -9.43 11.22
C TYR A 87 6.73 -7.90 11.33
N ASN A 88 7.36 -7.40 12.38
CA ASN A 88 7.61 -5.99 12.58
C ASN A 88 8.97 -5.76 13.22
N SER A 89 9.54 -4.59 12.98
CA SER A 89 10.73 -4.07 13.65
C SER A 89 10.60 -2.56 13.86
N GLN A 90 11.45 -2.05 14.73
CA GLN A 90 11.65 -0.62 14.95
C GLN A 90 13.12 -0.30 14.72
N THR A 91 13.38 0.64 13.84
CA THR A 91 14.75 1.01 13.47
C THR A 91 14.82 2.52 13.26
N ASN A 92 15.76 3.20 13.92
CA ASN A 92 15.99 4.61 13.63
C ASN A 92 16.51 4.79 12.20
N ILE A 93 16.10 5.87 11.54
CA ILE A 93 16.57 6.17 10.18
C ILE A 93 18.10 6.27 10.13
N THR A 94 18.74 6.77 11.18
CA THR A 94 20.19 6.89 11.31
C THR A 94 20.94 5.57 11.35
N ASP A 95 20.25 4.48 11.65
CA ASP A 95 20.82 3.12 11.65
C ASP A 95 20.94 2.51 10.26
N PHE A 96 20.34 3.16 9.25
CA PHE A 96 20.56 2.82 7.86
C PHE A 96 21.77 3.57 7.33
N THR A 97 22.73 2.85 6.79
CA THR A 97 23.96 3.38 6.19
C THR A 97 24.15 2.80 4.80
N GLU A 98 24.97 3.46 3.97
CA GLU A 98 25.32 2.98 2.62
C GLU A 98 25.91 1.54 2.63
N GLU A 99 26.52 1.15 3.75
CA GLU A 99 27.15 -0.16 3.89
C GLU A 99 26.18 -1.27 4.29
N ASN A 100 25.12 -0.93 5.06
CA ASN A 100 24.23 -1.95 5.65
C ASN A 100 22.82 -1.99 5.04
N VAL A 101 22.39 -0.94 4.34
CA VAL A 101 21.02 -0.78 3.81
C VAL A 101 20.59 -1.97 2.94
N PHE A 102 21.45 -2.41 2.04
CA PHE A 102 21.16 -3.56 1.17
C PHE A 102 20.93 -4.84 1.98
N SER A 103 21.81 -5.10 2.95
CA SER A 103 21.72 -6.27 3.82
C SER A 103 20.47 -6.24 4.69
N LYS A 104 20.12 -5.07 5.25
CA LYS A 104 18.90 -4.89 6.04
C LYS A 104 17.63 -5.13 5.20
N LEU A 105 17.52 -4.49 4.02
CA LEU A 105 16.37 -4.69 3.13
C LEU A 105 16.22 -6.15 2.71
N LYS A 106 17.33 -6.81 2.42
CA LYS A 106 17.34 -8.25 2.11
C LYS A 106 16.92 -9.09 3.33
N GLY A 107 17.28 -8.67 4.54
CA GLY A 107 16.83 -9.27 5.79
C GLY A 107 15.31 -9.20 5.96
N PHE A 108 14.70 -8.06 5.67
CA PHE A 108 13.25 -7.87 5.76
C PHE A 108 12.47 -8.78 4.79
N ILE A 109 12.97 -8.95 3.55
CA ILE A 109 12.38 -9.92 2.60
C ILE A 109 12.46 -11.36 3.14
N GLY A 110 13.49 -11.64 3.93
CA GLY A 110 13.72 -12.95 4.55
C GLY A 110 12.96 -13.19 5.84
N ALA A 111 12.27 -12.19 6.38
CA ALA A 111 11.59 -12.28 7.66
C ALA A 111 10.46 -13.32 7.67
N GLY A 112 10.35 -14.04 8.75
CA GLY A 112 9.28 -15.03 8.96
C GLY A 112 9.09 -15.99 7.78
N LYS A 113 7.87 -16.03 7.25
CA LYS A 113 7.48 -16.88 6.11
C LYS A 113 7.38 -16.14 4.77
N LEU A 114 7.81 -14.87 4.70
CA LEU A 114 7.77 -14.04 3.49
C LEU A 114 8.48 -14.67 2.29
N ARG A 115 9.53 -15.46 2.54
CA ARG A 115 10.23 -16.22 1.47
C ARG A 115 9.31 -17.12 0.64
N ARG A 116 8.18 -17.53 1.22
CA ARG A 116 7.18 -18.35 0.52
C ARG A 116 6.50 -17.54 -0.60
N TYR A 117 6.16 -16.30 -0.30
CA TYR A 117 5.58 -15.36 -1.27
C TYR A 117 6.61 -14.83 -2.26
N LYS A 118 7.86 -14.64 -1.81
CA LYS A 118 8.98 -14.34 -2.70
C LYS A 118 9.15 -15.41 -3.78
N ALA A 119 9.12 -16.70 -3.41
CA ALA A 119 9.25 -17.81 -4.35
C ALA A 119 8.11 -17.84 -5.39
N GLN A 120 6.97 -17.24 -5.09
CA GLN A 120 5.83 -17.10 -6.00
C GLN A 120 5.88 -15.80 -6.83
N GLY A 121 6.92 -14.97 -6.67
CA GLY A 121 7.02 -13.66 -7.31
C GLY A 121 5.95 -12.67 -6.82
N ALA A 122 5.42 -12.88 -5.63
CA ALA A 122 4.25 -12.18 -5.10
C ALA A 122 4.57 -11.33 -3.86
N LEU A 123 5.73 -10.69 -3.84
CA LEU A 123 6.07 -9.67 -2.84
C LEU A 123 6.31 -8.33 -3.51
N ILE A 124 5.94 -7.28 -2.82
CA ILE A 124 6.23 -5.89 -3.15
C ILE A 124 6.82 -5.24 -1.90
N MET A 125 7.84 -4.41 -2.09
CA MET A 125 8.47 -3.63 -1.04
C MET A 125 8.26 -2.14 -1.30
N TYR A 126 7.74 -1.43 -0.31
CA TYR A 126 7.64 0.01 -0.28
C TYR A 126 8.71 0.56 0.66
N VAL A 127 9.44 1.55 0.22
CA VAL A 127 10.61 2.08 0.93
C VAL A 127 10.53 3.60 0.98
N ARG A 128 10.87 4.18 2.12
CA ARG A 128 10.97 5.62 2.32
C ARG A 128 12.11 6.20 1.46
N SER A 129 11.92 7.40 0.90
CA SER A 129 12.87 8.04 -0.03
C SER A 129 14.28 8.13 0.53
N GLU A 130 14.45 8.49 1.79
CA GLU A 130 15.77 8.60 2.42
C GLU A 130 16.54 7.26 2.42
N ILE A 131 15.84 6.15 2.62
CA ILE A 131 16.45 4.81 2.58
C ILE A 131 16.75 4.40 1.13
N MET A 132 15.90 4.82 0.19
CA MET A 132 16.13 4.59 -1.22
C MET A 132 17.40 5.31 -1.71
N ASP A 133 17.60 6.56 -1.30
CA ASP A 133 18.83 7.32 -1.59
C ASP A 133 20.09 6.63 -1.05
N LEU A 134 20.02 6.07 0.16
CA LEU A 134 21.12 5.29 0.74
C LEU A 134 21.36 3.99 -0.05
N LEU A 135 20.31 3.35 -0.51
CA LEU A 135 20.41 2.14 -1.32
C LEU A 135 21.08 2.42 -2.66
N GLU A 136 20.69 3.48 -3.34
CA GLU A 136 21.27 3.87 -4.64
C GLU A 136 22.75 4.24 -4.53
N ARG A 137 23.18 4.77 -3.38
CA ARG A 137 24.59 5.07 -3.09
C ARG A 137 25.38 3.87 -2.56
N SER A 138 24.73 2.74 -2.27
CA SER A 138 25.38 1.57 -1.71
C SER A 138 26.38 0.93 -2.70
N LYS A 139 27.57 0.61 -2.23
CA LYS A 139 28.63 -0.01 -3.06
C LYS A 139 28.22 -1.36 -3.67
N GLU A 140 27.39 -2.11 -2.99
CA GLU A 140 26.92 -3.41 -3.46
C GLU A 140 26.02 -3.27 -4.70
N LEU A 141 25.28 -2.18 -4.77
CA LEU A 141 24.41 -1.89 -5.89
C LEU A 141 25.18 -1.28 -7.06
N GLN A 142 26.06 -0.32 -6.80
CA GLN A 142 26.90 0.32 -7.83
C GLN A 142 27.69 -0.73 -8.63
N ARG A 143 28.22 -1.75 -7.95
CA ARG A 143 28.91 -2.85 -8.62
C ARG A 143 28.01 -3.64 -9.58
N LYS A 144 26.73 -3.76 -9.29
CA LYS A 144 25.75 -4.46 -10.13
C LYS A 144 25.35 -3.64 -11.34
N VAL A 145 25.21 -2.32 -11.17
CA VAL A 145 24.91 -1.37 -12.24
C VAL A 145 26.06 -1.29 -13.23
N GLU A 146 27.31 -1.20 -12.78
CA GLU A 146 28.49 -1.19 -13.64
C GLU A 146 28.58 -2.45 -14.53
N LEU A 147 28.29 -3.63 -13.97
CA LEU A 147 28.28 -4.89 -14.71
C LEU A 147 27.18 -4.94 -15.79
N THR A 148 26.02 -4.34 -15.51
CA THR A 148 24.91 -4.27 -16.47
C THR A 148 25.20 -3.29 -17.59
N GLN A 149 25.80 -2.14 -17.31
CA GLN A 149 26.22 -1.16 -18.30
C GLN A 149 27.27 -1.70 -19.27
N ILE A 150 28.22 -2.50 -18.78
CA ILE A 150 29.22 -3.17 -19.60
C ILE A 150 28.57 -4.20 -20.53
N ALA A 151 27.58 -4.93 -20.06
CA ALA A 151 26.86 -5.94 -20.85
C ALA A 151 25.98 -5.35 -21.95
N GLU A 152 25.47 -4.13 -21.77
CA GLU A 152 24.55 -3.45 -22.70
C GLU A 152 25.23 -2.42 -23.63
N GLY A 153 26.56 -2.44 -23.72
CA GLY A 153 27.31 -1.63 -24.72
C GLY A 153 27.51 -0.17 -24.34
N GLY A 154 27.50 0.17 -23.07
CA GLY A 154 28.04 1.47 -22.58
C GLY A 154 27.13 2.69 -22.74
N MET A 155 25.86 2.55 -23.08
CA MET A 155 24.90 3.63 -22.96
C MET A 155 24.52 3.82 -21.48
N GLY A 156 24.83 4.99 -20.91
CA GLY A 156 24.45 5.35 -19.55
C GLY A 156 22.93 5.47 -19.42
N ILE A 157 22.29 4.37 -19.06
CA ILE A 157 20.91 4.36 -18.64
C ILE A 157 20.93 4.68 -17.14
N GLU A 158 20.27 5.76 -16.72
CA GLU A 158 19.95 5.97 -15.31
C GLU A 158 19.09 4.82 -14.81
N THR A 159 19.72 3.79 -14.25
CA THR A 159 19.02 2.63 -13.72
C THR A 159 18.67 2.90 -12.26
N ARG A 160 17.44 3.32 -12.00
CA ARG A 160 16.83 3.22 -10.68
C ARG A 160 16.80 1.76 -10.23
N VAL A 161 17.03 1.53 -8.94
CA VAL A 161 16.85 0.20 -8.36
C VAL A 161 15.37 -0.15 -8.41
N THR A 162 15.02 -1.10 -9.23
CA THR A 162 13.63 -1.53 -9.40
C THR A 162 13.31 -2.80 -8.63
N ALA A 163 14.31 -3.58 -8.23
CA ALA A 163 14.09 -4.82 -7.49
C ALA A 163 15.34 -5.28 -6.70
N ILE A 164 15.12 -5.91 -5.55
CA ILE A 164 16.14 -6.68 -4.80
C ILE A 164 15.69 -8.14 -4.78
N ASP A 165 16.58 -9.05 -5.19
CA ASP A 165 16.32 -10.50 -5.19
C ASP A 165 14.99 -10.90 -5.89
N GLY A 166 14.57 -10.16 -6.92
CA GLY A 166 13.33 -10.40 -7.65
C GLY A 166 12.07 -9.84 -6.96
N VAL A 167 12.22 -9.10 -5.87
CA VAL A 167 11.14 -8.37 -5.23
C VAL A 167 11.16 -6.93 -5.73
N PRO A 168 10.12 -6.45 -6.42
CA PRO A 168 10.04 -5.06 -6.86
C PRO A 168 10.01 -4.11 -5.67
N ILE A 169 10.72 -2.99 -5.81
CA ILE A 169 10.81 -1.92 -4.81
C ILE A 169 10.12 -0.69 -5.38
N PHE A 170 9.28 -0.10 -4.56
CA PHE A 170 8.63 1.18 -4.84
C PHE A 170 9.06 2.20 -3.79
N GLU A 171 9.65 3.28 -4.27
CA GLU A 171 9.92 4.45 -3.45
C GLU A 171 8.61 5.18 -3.14
N VAL A 172 8.38 5.48 -1.87
CA VAL A 172 7.29 6.36 -1.44
C VAL A 172 7.84 7.77 -1.34
N ILE A 173 7.60 8.56 -2.40
CA ILE A 173 8.12 9.93 -2.52
C ILE A 173 7.39 10.89 -1.57
N ASP A 174 6.09 10.67 -1.37
CA ASP A 174 5.27 11.47 -0.49
C ASP A 174 5.39 10.96 0.95
N ASP A 175 6.23 11.60 1.72
CA ASP A 175 6.46 11.27 3.12
C ASP A 175 5.21 11.43 4.00
N GLU A 176 4.26 12.28 3.60
CA GLU A 176 3.07 12.58 4.38
C GLU A 176 2.08 11.42 4.41
N VAL A 177 2.15 10.48 3.47
CA VAL A 177 1.27 9.31 3.42
C VAL A 177 1.88 8.05 4.07
N PHE A 178 3.16 8.10 4.49
CA PHE A 178 3.89 6.91 4.90
C PHE A 178 4.06 6.80 6.42
N TYR A 179 2.92 6.82 7.13
CA TYR A 179 2.84 6.63 8.57
C TYR A 179 2.05 5.37 8.92
N ASP A 180 2.26 4.86 10.11
CA ASP A 180 1.63 3.65 10.62
C ASP A 180 0.18 3.85 11.11
N SER A 181 -0.24 5.10 11.32
CA SER A 181 -1.60 5.43 11.73
C SER A 181 -2.02 6.83 11.31
N PHE A 182 -3.28 6.99 10.92
CA PHE A 182 -3.89 8.26 10.52
C PHE A 182 -5.22 8.48 11.21
N ASN A 183 -5.54 9.76 11.43
CA ASN A 183 -6.87 10.22 11.73
C ASN A 183 -7.54 10.66 10.42
N PHE A 184 -8.61 9.97 10.04
CA PHE A 184 -9.44 10.27 8.86
C PHE A 184 -10.73 11.03 9.23
N GLU A 185 -10.96 11.31 10.52
CA GLU A 185 -12.15 11.97 11.05
C GLU A 185 -11.83 13.42 11.49
N SER A 186 -10.92 14.08 10.77
CA SER A 186 -10.59 15.49 11.04
C SER A 186 -11.78 16.40 10.71
N ASP A 187 -12.07 17.36 11.57
CA ASP A 187 -13.12 18.36 11.36
C ASP A 187 -12.88 19.24 10.12
N GLU A 188 -11.62 19.38 9.71
CA GLU A 188 -11.22 20.12 8.51
C GLU A 188 -11.29 19.26 7.23
N GLY A 189 -11.61 17.97 7.35
CA GLY A 189 -11.56 16.99 6.27
C GLY A 189 -10.14 16.48 5.98
N GLY A 190 -10.01 15.60 4.98
CA GLY A 190 -8.73 14.99 4.61
C GLY A 190 -8.24 13.95 5.61
N PHE A 191 -6.92 13.78 5.68
CA PHE A 191 -6.26 12.82 6.56
C PHE A 191 -5.04 13.48 7.21
N VAL A 192 -4.81 13.15 8.48
CA VAL A 192 -3.69 13.69 9.27
C VAL A 192 -3.04 12.54 10.04
N PRO A 193 -1.70 12.46 10.12
CA PRO A 193 -1.06 11.47 10.99
C PRO A 193 -1.59 11.58 12.43
N SER A 194 -1.86 10.44 13.08
CA SER A 194 -2.29 10.42 14.48
C SER A 194 -1.20 11.00 15.39
N GLU A 195 -1.53 11.50 16.57
CA GLU A 195 -0.55 12.09 17.51
C GLU A 195 0.60 11.14 17.88
N THR A 196 0.34 9.83 17.85
CA THR A 196 1.32 8.77 18.14
C THR A 196 1.83 8.08 16.89
N ALA A 197 1.52 8.62 15.71
CA ALA A 197 1.95 8.04 14.45
C ALA A 197 3.46 8.07 14.30
N LYS A 198 4.02 6.96 13.83
CA LYS A 198 5.43 6.82 13.50
C LYS A 198 5.59 6.63 12.00
N LYS A 199 6.66 7.19 11.45
CA LYS A 199 6.98 7.00 10.04
C LYS A 199 7.32 5.54 9.76
N ILE A 200 6.88 5.06 8.62
CA ILE A 200 7.26 3.74 8.12
C ILE A 200 8.58 3.87 7.36
N ASN A 201 9.54 3.05 7.70
CA ASN A 201 10.80 2.96 6.96
C ASN A 201 10.66 2.03 5.74
N VAL A 202 10.10 0.84 6.00
CA VAL A 202 9.92 -0.19 4.98
C VAL A 202 8.62 -0.95 5.24
N LEU A 203 7.84 -1.16 4.20
CA LEU A 203 6.68 -2.04 4.21
C LEU A 203 6.84 -3.10 3.12
N VAL A 204 6.75 -4.37 3.51
CA VAL A 204 6.71 -5.50 2.57
C VAL A 204 5.32 -6.12 2.62
N ALA A 205 4.67 -6.23 1.48
CA ALA A 205 3.33 -6.77 1.38
C ALA A 205 3.20 -7.74 0.19
N SER A 206 2.31 -8.72 0.34
CA SER A 206 1.96 -9.61 -0.78
C SER A 206 0.63 -9.19 -1.41
N PRO A 207 0.60 -8.87 -2.72
CA PRO A 207 -0.63 -8.55 -3.42
C PRO A 207 -1.60 -9.73 -3.55
N LEU A 208 -1.16 -10.96 -3.24
CA LEU A 208 -2.06 -12.12 -3.22
C LEU A 208 -3.02 -12.09 -2.03
N THR A 209 -2.56 -11.57 -0.90
CA THR A 209 -3.30 -11.61 0.38
C THR A 209 -3.74 -10.23 0.84
N THR A 210 -3.03 -9.17 0.47
CA THR A 210 -3.40 -7.80 0.81
C THR A 210 -4.13 -7.16 -0.35
N LYS A 211 -5.35 -6.71 -0.11
CA LYS A 211 -6.24 -6.14 -1.12
C LYS A 211 -6.81 -4.80 -0.66
N PHE A 212 -6.73 -3.81 -1.53
CA PHE A 212 -7.60 -2.65 -1.48
C PHE A 212 -8.95 -3.05 -2.09
N VAL A 213 -10.02 -2.89 -1.33
CA VAL A 213 -11.37 -3.33 -1.72
C VAL A 213 -12.28 -2.12 -1.86
N PRO A 214 -12.48 -1.59 -3.07
CA PRO A 214 -13.48 -0.57 -3.32
C PRO A 214 -14.87 -1.23 -3.40
N LYS A 215 -15.82 -0.70 -2.63
CA LYS A 215 -17.23 -1.14 -2.67
C LYS A 215 -18.10 -0.18 -3.45
N LEU A 216 -17.86 1.11 -3.28
CA LEU A 216 -18.58 2.17 -3.95
C LEU A 216 -17.57 3.24 -4.39
N SER A 217 -17.74 3.71 -5.63
CA SER A 217 -17.10 4.90 -6.15
C SER A 217 -18.15 5.58 -7.03
N SER A 218 -18.71 6.68 -6.55
CA SER A 218 -19.78 7.40 -7.25
C SER A 218 -19.36 8.85 -7.43
N ILE A 219 -19.40 9.30 -8.68
CA ILE A 219 -19.15 10.68 -9.05
C ILE A 219 -20.40 11.20 -9.75
N TYR A 220 -20.95 12.28 -9.24
CA TYR A 220 -22.09 12.98 -9.83
C TYR A 220 -21.68 14.38 -10.22
N TYR A 221 -22.16 14.82 -11.34
CA TYR A 221 -22.00 16.17 -11.87
C TYR A 221 -23.35 16.71 -12.31
N PHE A 222 -23.64 17.93 -11.88
CA PHE A 222 -24.87 18.62 -12.23
C PHE A 222 -24.56 20.02 -12.73
N GLU A 223 -25.19 20.39 -13.84
CA GLU A 223 -25.14 21.75 -14.38
C GLU A 223 -26.07 22.71 -13.61
N PRO A 224 -25.86 24.03 -13.70
CA PRO A 224 -26.77 25.01 -13.14
C PRO A 224 -28.22 24.79 -13.61
N GLY A 225 -29.15 24.78 -12.65
CA GLY A 225 -30.57 24.50 -12.93
C GLY A 225 -30.94 23.00 -12.94
N ALA A 226 -29.97 22.08 -12.84
CA ALA A 226 -30.23 20.64 -12.73
C ALA A 226 -30.35 20.15 -11.28
N HIS A 227 -30.10 21.02 -10.31
CA HIS A 227 -30.17 20.77 -8.86
C HIS A 227 -30.77 21.96 -8.11
N THR A 228 -31.02 21.82 -6.80
CA THR A 228 -31.70 22.84 -5.97
C THR A 228 -30.75 23.72 -5.16
N GLU A 229 -29.44 23.58 -5.30
CA GLU A 229 -28.44 24.29 -4.51
C GLU A 229 -27.91 25.58 -5.15
N GLY A 230 -28.79 26.31 -5.87
CA GLY A 230 -28.45 27.57 -6.48
C GLY A 230 -28.08 27.53 -7.96
N ASP A 231 -27.63 28.66 -8.52
CA ASP A 231 -27.19 28.77 -9.93
C ASP A 231 -25.70 28.47 -10.06
N ALA A 232 -25.32 27.22 -9.77
CA ALA A 232 -23.95 26.79 -9.68
C ALA A 232 -23.74 25.41 -10.32
N TYR A 233 -22.50 25.10 -10.62
CA TYR A 233 -22.09 23.73 -10.97
C TYR A 233 -21.86 22.94 -9.70
N LEU A 234 -22.41 21.71 -9.63
CA LEU A 234 -22.32 20.83 -8.49
C LEU A 234 -21.54 19.58 -8.86
N TYR A 235 -20.49 19.29 -8.08
CA TYR A 235 -19.72 18.05 -8.13
C TYR A 235 -19.83 17.31 -6.81
N GLN A 236 -20.19 16.04 -6.87
CA GLN A 236 -20.26 15.17 -5.70
C GLN A 236 -19.43 13.91 -5.94
N ASN A 237 -18.59 13.56 -4.97
CA ASN A 237 -17.80 12.34 -5.01
C ASN A 237 -17.96 11.58 -3.71
N ARG A 238 -18.26 10.29 -3.79
CA ARG A 238 -18.32 9.38 -2.64
C ARG A 238 -17.52 8.12 -2.93
N ALA A 239 -16.63 7.77 -2.01
CA ALA A 239 -15.83 6.56 -2.06
C ALA A 239 -16.03 5.74 -0.78
N PHE A 240 -16.38 4.48 -0.94
CA PHE A 240 -16.46 3.53 0.17
C PHE A 240 -15.53 2.36 -0.10
N SER A 241 -14.44 2.29 0.64
CA SER A 241 -13.37 1.32 0.44
C SER A 241 -12.72 0.94 1.76
N ASP A 242 -11.94 -0.13 1.77
CA ASP A 242 -11.02 -0.45 2.88
C ASP A 242 -9.90 -1.38 2.39
N VAL A 243 -8.92 -1.63 3.25
CA VAL A 243 -7.78 -2.49 2.98
C VAL A 243 -7.80 -3.70 3.90
N PHE A 244 -7.78 -4.88 3.32
CA PHE A 244 -7.78 -6.13 4.06
C PHE A 244 -6.56 -6.97 3.75
N THR A 245 -6.05 -7.62 4.80
CA THR A 245 -5.05 -8.67 4.66
C THR A 245 -5.67 -10.00 5.02
N PHE A 246 -5.74 -10.89 4.04
CA PHE A 246 -6.33 -12.21 4.20
C PHE A 246 -5.31 -13.22 4.72
N PRO A 247 -5.73 -14.16 5.57
CA PRO A 247 -4.86 -15.25 6.02
C PRO A 247 -4.49 -16.17 4.85
N ASN A 248 -3.35 -16.83 4.98
CA ASN A 248 -2.94 -17.84 4.01
C ASN A 248 -3.88 -19.07 4.04
N GLY A 249 -4.02 -19.73 2.91
CA GLY A 249 -4.91 -20.90 2.77
C GLY A 249 -4.38 -22.18 3.44
N LYS A 250 -3.18 -22.17 4.05
CA LYS A 250 -2.56 -23.37 4.62
C LYS A 250 -2.86 -23.55 6.10
N ASP A 251 -2.59 -22.54 6.91
CA ASP A 251 -2.68 -22.60 8.36
C ASP A 251 -3.53 -21.44 8.95
N ASN A 252 -4.25 -20.74 8.07
CA ASN A 252 -5.14 -19.63 8.42
C ASN A 252 -4.44 -18.50 9.20
N LYS A 253 -3.14 -18.28 8.90
CA LYS A 253 -2.34 -17.21 9.52
C LYS A 253 -2.04 -16.11 8.53
N ILE A 254 -1.90 -14.90 9.04
CA ILE A 254 -1.41 -13.76 8.27
C ILE A 254 0.12 -13.76 8.44
N ASP A 255 0.84 -14.00 7.36
CA ASP A 255 2.30 -14.14 7.31
C ASP A 255 2.92 -13.51 6.05
N SER A 256 2.18 -12.58 5.44
CA SER A 256 2.48 -11.98 4.13
C SER A 256 2.76 -10.47 4.20
N LEU A 257 2.84 -9.93 5.41
CA LEU A 257 3.16 -8.53 5.69
C LEU A 257 4.42 -8.45 6.55
N TYR A 258 5.19 -7.38 6.37
CA TYR A 258 6.25 -6.98 7.27
C TYR A 258 6.35 -5.46 7.28
N VAL A 259 6.58 -4.88 8.45
CA VAL A 259 6.78 -3.43 8.59
C VAL A 259 8.01 -3.15 9.46
N ASP A 260 8.80 -2.21 9.01
CA ASP A 260 9.81 -1.52 9.82
C ASP A 260 9.38 -0.07 10.00
N ILE A 261 9.27 0.36 11.25
CA ILE A 261 8.83 1.70 11.63
C ILE A 261 9.94 2.41 12.40
N GLU A 262 9.95 3.72 12.34
CA GLU A 262 10.87 4.55 13.08
C GLU A 262 10.67 4.35 14.59
N GLU A 263 11.76 4.32 15.35
CA GLU A 263 11.74 4.08 16.80
C GLU A 263 11.07 5.20 17.60
#